data_430b4c3568475b393b441789dd86b820
#
_entry.id   430b4c3568475b393b441789dd86b820
#
_cell.length_a   1.000
_cell.length_b   1.000
_cell.length_c   1.000
_cell.angle_alpha   90.00
_cell.angle_beta   90.00
_cell.angle_gamma   90.00
#
_symmetry.space_group_name_H-M   'P 1'
#
loop_
_entity.id
_entity.type
_entity.pdbx_description
1 polymer ?
#
loop_
_entity_poly.entity_id
_entity_poly.type
_entity_poly.pdbx_seq_one_letter_code
_entity_poly.pdbx_strand_id
1 'polypeptide(L)'
;MSIFKSEISCPICLTFERKIISKIGRNFKKLTTVICTGCGLIHSYPTPTQSELKKFYENEYRKDYKSTIKPKLKHVFRYAPHAINRIKYIKKYLKPHQNTLLDIGSGSGELLYMAIKSGFVAKGIEPNIGYADYSKKYLDLPVINKIYHDAELTEKSFDVVNLQDVLEHLPDPLFCLSFINKILKKDGILSISVPNIEFYAHSPITQFHYAHVYNFNSATLKAILFKAGFEILDLNNHSTTFVAKKVREPNAAIRIMMIENYQLLDEKFKNQSLTEHYKTSRPYGRFFKKCYQYTVEFFSTLLIRSPKKILDNFYKKLSTILVLLELQFELMIADF
;
A
#
# COMPACT_ATOMS: atom_id res chain seq x y z
N MET A 1 16.41 22.72 -10.36
CA MET A 1 14.94 22.77 -10.17
C MET A 1 14.63 23.75 -9.05
N SER A 2 13.64 24.66 -9.23
CA SER A 2 13.37 25.77 -8.31
C SER A 2 12.58 25.34 -7.07
N ILE A 3 12.93 25.92 -5.93
CA ILE A 3 12.13 25.87 -4.70
C ILE A 3 11.04 26.93 -4.81
N PHE A 4 9.83 26.64 -4.32
CA PHE A 4 8.69 27.52 -4.29
C PHE A 4 7.83 27.28 -3.02
N LYS A 5 6.97 28.25 -2.70
CA LYS A 5 5.96 28.10 -1.63
C LYS A 5 4.69 27.47 -2.17
N SER A 6 4.24 26.38 -1.52
CA SER A 6 2.93 25.76 -1.74
C SER A 6 1.86 26.51 -0.92
N GLU A 7 0.60 26.47 -1.35
CA GLU A 7 -0.53 26.98 -0.57
C GLU A 7 -0.89 26.08 0.62
N ILE A 8 -0.55 24.79 0.54
CA ILE A 8 -0.86 23.78 1.56
C ILE A 8 0.42 23.37 2.29
N SER A 9 0.35 23.38 3.63
CA SER A 9 1.46 22.92 4.48
C SER A 9 1.68 21.41 4.36
N CYS A 10 2.91 20.98 4.61
CA CYS A 10 3.24 19.55 4.65
C CYS A 10 2.55 18.86 5.84
N PRO A 11 1.90 17.71 5.65
CA PRO A 11 1.22 17.00 6.74
C PRO A 11 2.19 16.49 7.82
N ILE A 12 3.50 16.44 7.56
CA ILE A 12 4.52 15.97 8.52
C ILE A 12 5.19 17.16 9.23
N CYS A 13 5.86 18.04 8.48
CA CYS A 13 6.71 19.07 9.06
C CYS A 13 6.10 20.48 9.06
N LEU A 14 4.88 20.64 8.54
CA LEU A 14 4.13 21.89 8.47
C LEU A 14 4.80 23.02 7.65
N THR A 15 5.89 22.74 6.93
CA THR A 15 6.51 23.72 6.01
C THR A 15 5.70 23.86 4.73
N PHE A 16 5.83 25.02 4.08
CA PHE A 16 5.20 25.32 2.80
C PHE A 16 6.16 25.16 1.61
N GLU A 17 7.45 25.05 1.86
CA GLU A 17 8.48 25.01 0.83
C GLU A 17 8.58 23.67 0.14
N ARG A 18 8.56 23.68 -1.20
CA ARG A 18 8.63 22.52 -2.08
C ARG A 18 9.65 22.72 -3.18
N LYS A 19 10.25 21.63 -3.60
CA LYS A 19 11.14 21.59 -4.76
C LYS A 19 10.56 20.62 -5.80
N ILE A 20 10.50 21.04 -7.07
CA ILE A 20 10.06 20.18 -8.16
C ILE A 20 11.16 19.14 -8.42
N ILE A 21 10.80 17.85 -8.45
CA ILE A 21 11.72 16.74 -8.76
C ILE A 21 11.38 16.06 -10.09
N SER A 22 10.12 16.13 -10.55
CA SER A 22 9.70 15.64 -11.86
C SER A 22 8.53 16.44 -12.41
N LYS A 23 8.42 16.52 -13.75
CA LYS A 23 7.26 17.05 -14.47
C LYS A 23 6.56 15.98 -15.32
N ILE A 24 7.08 14.75 -15.28
CA ILE A 24 6.62 13.63 -16.09
C ILE A 24 6.28 12.46 -15.16
N GLY A 25 5.13 11.87 -15.37
CA GLY A 25 4.69 10.64 -14.73
C GLY A 25 4.67 9.45 -15.68
N ARG A 26 4.14 8.33 -15.19
CA ARG A 26 4.01 7.08 -15.95
C ARG A 26 3.26 7.31 -17.26
N ASN A 27 3.67 6.59 -18.31
CA ASN A 27 3.14 6.71 -19.67
C ASN A 27 3.34 8.11 -20.28
N PHE A 28 4.42 8.81 -19.85
CA PHE A 28 4.76 10.17 -20.29
C PHE A 28 3.65 11.21 -20.05
N LYS A 29 2.70 10.92 -19.17
CA LYS A 29 1.66 11.88 -18.79
C LYS A 29 2.27 13.05 -18.02
N LYS A 30 1.74 14.26 -18.24
CA LYS A 30 2.14 15.44 -17.48
C LYS A 30 1.74 15.25 -16.01
N LEU A 31 2.74 15.22 -15.12
CA LEU A 31 2.55 15.09 -13.67
C LEU A 31 3.69 15.81 -12.97
N THR A 32 3.38 16.90 -12.30
CA THR A 32 4.37 17.56 -11.46
C THR A 32 4.46 16.83 -10.13
N THR A 33 5.68 16.40 -9.77
CA THR A 33 5.99 15.78 -8.48
C THR A 33 6.97 16.65 -7.74
N VAL A 34 6.71 16.87 -6.47
CA VAL A 34 7.50 17.74 -5.60
C VAL A 34 7.99 16.99 -4.37
N ILE A 35 9.09 17.48 -3.79
CA ILE A 35 9.62 17.05 -2.51
C ILE A 35 9.53 18.19 -1.50
N CYS A 36 9.08 17.90 -0.30
CA CYS A 36 9.07 18.83 0.83
C CYS A 36 10.49 19.07 1.33
N THR A 37 10.93 20.32 1.38
CA THR A 37 12.31 20.67 1.79
C THR A 37 12.56 20.46 3.28
N GLY A 38 11.50 20.42 4.10
CA GLY A 38 11.60 20.23 5.54
C GLY A 38 11.67 18.79 6.01
N CYS A 39 11.17 17.81 5.22
CA CYS A 39 11.12 16.42 5.67
C CYS A 39 11.35 15.37 4.59
N GLY A 40 11.42 15.75 3.32
CA GLY A 40 11.60 14.81 2.21
C GLY A 40 10.32 14.09 1.77
N LEU A 41 9.13 14.43 2.27
CA LEU A 41 7.88 13.84 1.76
C LEU A 41 7.68 14.23 0.30
N ILE A 42 7.47 13.23 -0.55
CA ILE A 42 7.26 13.40 -1.99
C ILE A 42 5.77 13.26 -2.29
N HIS A 43 5.23 14.17 -3.11
CA HIS A 43 3.83 14.12 -3.50
C HIS A 43 3.58 14.78 -4.86
N SER A 44 2.41 14.49 -5.46
CA SER A 44 1.94 15.18 -6.68
C SER A 44 1.55 16.63 -6.37
N TYR A 45 1.77 17.54 -7.32
CA TYR A 45 1.43 18.96 -7.18
C TYR A 45 0.73 19.51 -8.42
N PRO A 46 -0.42 20.23 -8.27
CA PRO A 46 -1.17 20.37 -7.02
C PRO A 46 -1.62 19.01 -6.48
N THR A 47 -1.84 18.92 -5.17
CA THR A 47 -2.41 17.70 -4.56
C THR A 47 -3.86 17.56 -5.02
N PRO A 48 -4.25 16.42 -5.64
CA PRO A 48 -5.61 16.24 -6.12
C PRO A 48 -6.62 16.28 -4.97
N THR A 49 -7.76 16.86 -5.23
CA THR A 49 -8.91 16.86 -4.32
C THR A 49 -9.57 15.47 -4.26
N GLN A 50 -10.35 15.22 -3.20
CA GLN A 50 -11.16 14.01 -3.07
C GLN A 50 -12.07 13.76 -4.29
N SER A 51 -12.69 14.83 -4.81
CA SER A 51 -13.59 14.77 -5.96
C SER A 51 -12.87 14.43 -7.27
N GLU A 52 -11.66 14.95 -7.48
CA GLU A 52 -10.82 14.64 -8.65
C GLU A 52 -10.34 13.19 -8.59
N LEU A 53 -9.90 12.72 -7.43
CA LEU A 53 -9.52 11.32 -7.24
C LEU A 53 -10.71 10.39 -7.45
N LYS A 54 -11.89 10.72 -6.92
CA LYS A 54 -13.10 9.91 -7.14
C LYS A 54 -13.40 9.77 -8.64
N LYS A 55 -13.42 10.87 -9.39
CA LYS A 55 -13.61 10.86 -10.86
C LYS A 55 -12.54 10.03 -11.57
N PHE A 56 -11.27 10.17 -11.16
CA PHE A 56 -10.18 9.38 -11.71
C PHE A 56 -10.37 7.89 -11.46
N TYR A 57 -10.73 7.47 -10.24
CA TYR A 57 -10.98 6.07 -9.89
C TYR A 57 -12.21 5.49 -10.59
N GLU A 58 -13.25 6.28 -10.81
CA GLU A 58 -14.45 5.85 -11.53
C GLU A 58 -14.20 5.66 -13.04
N ASN A 59 -13.44 6.56 -13.69
CA ASN A 59 -13.37 6.66 -15.13
C ASN A 59 -12.05 6.20 -15.76
N GLU A 60 -10.90 6.49 -15.12
CA GLU A 60 -9.58 6.36 -15.75
C GLU A 60 -8.70 5.28 -15.12
N TYR A 61 -8.70 5.15 -13.79
CA TYR A 61 -7.80 4.25 -13.07
C TYR A 61 -7.81 2.81 -13.59
N ARG A 62 -8.97 2.34 -14.03
CA ARG A 62 -9.13 0.98 -14.54
C ARG A 62 -8.71 0.81 -15.97
N LYS A 63 -8.89 1.82 -16.81
CA LYS A 63 -8.40 1.82 -18.19
C LYS A 63 -6.87 1.84 -18.18
N ASP A 64 -6.27 2.67 -17.34
CA ASP A 64 -4.83 2.88 -17.27
C ASP A 64 -4.06 1.81 -16.46
N TYR A 65 -4.66 1.22 -15.43
CA TYR A 65 -3.92 0.40 -14.45
C TYR A 65 -4.20 -1.10 -14.50
N LYS A 66 -5.43 -1.53 -14.74
CA LYS A 66 -5.80 -2.97 -14.70
C LYS A 66 -6.59 -3.49 -15.91
N SER A 67 -7.00 -2.65 -16.83
CA SER A 67 -7.78 -3.05 -18.04
C SER A 67 -9.02 -3.93 -17.77
N THR A 68 -9.51 -3.98 -16.52
CA THR A 68 -10.67 -4.81 -16.12
C THR A 68 -11.45 -4.21 -14.98
N ILE A 69 -12.77 -4.29 -15.09
CA ILE A 69 -13.74 -3.85 -14.09
C ILE A 69 -13.85 -4.86 -12.93
N LYS A 70 -13.44 -6.11 -13.13
CA LYS A 70 -13.51 -7.20 -12.14
C LYS A 70 -12.15 -7.85 -11.93
N PRO A 71 -11.86 -8.37 -10.72
CA PRO A 71 -10.65 -9.13 -10.46
C PRO A 71 -10.52 -10.33 -11.41
N LYS A 72 -9.31 -10.58 -11.91
CA LYS A 72 -8.99 -11.80 -12.68
C LYS A 72 -8.45 -12.87 -11.72
N LEU A 73 -8.73 -14.15 -11.99
CA LEU A 73 -8.25 -15.27 -11.18
C LEU A 73 -6.73 -15.24 -10.95
N LYS A 74 -5.96 -14.84 -11.96
CA LYS A 74 -4.50 -14.69 -11.84
C LYS A 74 -4.09 -13.67 -10.75
N HIS A 75 -4.91 -12.64 -10.49
CA HIS A 75 -4.64 -11.68 -9.42
C HIS A 75 -4.89 -12.32 -8.05
N VAL A 76 -5.99 -13.07 -7.91
CA VAL A 76 -6.27 -13.83 -6.68
C VAL A 76 -5.13 -14.81 -6.36
N PHE A 77 -4.68 -15.54 -7.38
CA PHE A 77 -3.54 -16.45 -7.26
C PHE A 77 -2.27 -15.73 -6.79
N ARG A 78 -1.96 -14.58 -7.40
CA ARG A 78 -0.79 -13.75 -7.07
C ARG A 78 -0.80 -13.24 -5.63
N TYR A 79 -1.96 -12.76 -5.17
CA TYR A 79 -2.08 -12.11 -3.86
C TYR A 79 -2.32 -13.08 -2.69
N ALA A 80 -2.75 -14.32 -2.97
CA ALA A 80 -3.02 -15.32 -1.95
C ALA A 80 -1.83 -15.59 -1.00
N PRO A 81 -0.58 -15.83 -1.48
CA PRO A 81 0.56 -16.02 -0.58
C PRO A 81 0.89 -14.76 0.22
N HIS A 82 0.79 -13.57 -0.36
CA HIS A 82 1.00 -12.31 0.36
C HIS A 82 -0.05 -12.13 1.47
N ALA A 83 -1.31 -12.44 1.19
CA ALA A 83 -2.40 -12.34 2.16
C ALA A 83 -2.20 -13.25 3.37
N ILE A 84 -1.86 -14.53 3.17
CA ILE A 84 -1.65 -15.46 4.28
C ILE A 84 -0.39 -15.12 5.09
N ASN A 85 0.69 -14.71 4.43
CA ASN A 85 1.90 -14.26 5.12
C ASN A 85 1.64 -13.00 5.95
N ARG A 86 0.84 -12.07 5.44
CA ARG A 86 0.41 -10.86 6.16
C ARG A 86 -0.38 -11.22 7.43
N ILE A 87 -1.34 -12.13 7.33
CA ILE A 87 -2.11 -12.60 8.51
C ILE A 87 -1.19 -13.25 9.55
N LYS A 88 -0.24 -14.08 9.12
CA LYS A 88 0.76 -14.66 10.04
C LYS A 88 1.61 -13.59 10.72
N TYR A 89 2.02 -12.58 9.96
CA TYR A 89 2.79 -11.46 10.48
C TYR A 89 2.00 -10.66 11.51
N ILE A 90 0.76 -10.31 11.22
CA ILE A 90 -0.15 -9.62 12.14
C ILE A 90 -0.32 -10.42 13.45
N LYS A 91 -0.55 -11.73 13.37
CA LYS A 91 -0.80 -12.58 14.54
C LYS A 91 0.34 -12.59 15.56
N LYS A 92 1.59 -12.32 15.15
CA LYS A 92 2.74 -12.26 16.06
C LYS A 92 2.62 -11.16 17.13
N TYR A 93 1.81 -10.11 16.87
CA TYR A 93 1.67 -8.93 17.70
C TYR A 93 0.36 -8.87 18.47
N LEU A 94 -0.47 -9.93 18.39
CA LEU A 94 -1.78 -9.99 19.01
C LEU A 94 -1.80 -10.88 20.24
N LYS A 95 -2.59 -10.49 21.21
CA LYS A 95 -2.97 -11.33 22.35
C LYS A 95 -4.05 -12.35 21.91
N PRO A 96 -4.19 -13.49 22.60
CA PRO A 96 -5.15 -14.55 22.20
C PRO A 96 -6.61 -14.11 22.02
N HIS A 97 -7.04 -13.11 22.77
CA HIS A 97 -8.42 -12.59 22.72
C HIS A 97 -8.62 -11.50 21.65
N GLN A 98 -7.57 -11.04 20.99
CA GLN A 98 -7.62 -10.00 19.97
C GLN A 98 -7.88 -10.64 18.60
N ASN A 99 -9.12 -10.59 18.13
CA ASN A 99 -9.54 -11.28 16.92
C ASN A 99 -10.46 -10.45 15.99
N THR A 100 -10.73 -9.17 16.29
CA THR A 100 -11.54 -8.33 15.40
C THR A 100 -10.65 -7.57 14.41
N LEU A 101 -10.91 -7.72 13.11
CA LEU A 101 -10.09 -7.15 12.05
C LEU A 101 -10.91 -6.33 11.06
N LEU A 102 -10.44 -5.15 10.69
CA LEU A 102 -10.94 -4.37 9.56
C LEU A 102 -9.87 -4.29 8.47
N ASP A 103 -10.25 -4.60 7.24
CA ASP A 103 -9.41 -4.45 6.04
C ASP A 103 -9.89 -3.27 5.21
N ILE A 104 -9.17 -2.13 5.27
CA ILE A 104 -9.50 -0.92 4.50
C ILE A 104 -8.83 -1.01 3.13
N GLY A 105 -9.64 -0.90 2.07
CA GLY A 105 -9.20 -1.15 0.70
C GLY A 105 -9.03 -2.65 0.43
N SER A 106 -10.04 -3.45 0.84
CA SER A 106 -9.97 -4.91 0.82
C SER A 106 -9.85 -5.53 -0.58
N GLY A 107 -9.99 -4.74 -1.63
CA GLY A 107 -9.82 -5.18 -3.01
C GLY A 107 -10.68 -6.39 -3.36
N SER A 108 -10.07 -7.43 -3.94
CA SER A 108 -10.74 -8.69 -4.28
C SER A 108 -10.96 -9.63 -3.09
N GLY A 109 -10.52 -9.24 -1.88
CA GLY A 109 -10.87 -9.91 -0.63
C GLY A 109 -9.90 -11.01 -0.17
N GLU A 110 -8.71 -11.13 -0.78
CA GLU A 110 -7.77 -12.21 -0.45
C GLU A 110 -7.33 -12.16 1.02
N LEU A 111 -6.98 -10.97 1.53
CA LEU A 111 -6.57 -10.81 2.93
C LEU A 111 -7.74 -11.05 3.87
N LEU A 112 -8.90 -10.50 3.57
CA LEU A 112 -10.11 -10.68 4.36
C LEU A 112 -10.51 -12.16 4.44
N TYR A 113 -10.44 -12.90 3.32
CA TYR A 113 -10.68 -14.34 3.28
C TYR A 113 -9.70 -15.10 4.18
N MET A 114 -8.40 -14.81 4.08
CA MET A 114 -7.38 -15.45 4.90
C MET A 114 -7.53 -15.10 6.39
N ALA A 115 -7.94 -13.87 6.71
CA ALA A 115 -8.23 -13.45 8.09
C ALA A 115 -9.37 -14.27 8.70
N ILE A 116 -10.50 -14.38 8.01
CA ILE A 116 -11.66 -15.17 8.47
C ILE A 116 -11.29 -16.66 8.64
N LYS A 117 -10.62 -17.24 7.66
CA LYS A 117 -10.09 -18.62 7.75
C LYS A 117 -9.12 -18.82 8.92
N SER A 118 -8.44 -17.77 9.32
CA SER A 118 -7.49 -17.78 10.44
C SER A 118 -8.11 -17.49 11.81
N GLY A 119 -9.44 -17.37 11.89
CA GLY A 119 -10.20 -17.18 13.14
C GLY A 119 -10.49 -15.71 13.50
N PHE A 120 -10.27 -14.76 12.59
CA PHE A 120 -10.70 -13.38 12.83
C PHE A 120 -12.20 -13.19 12.56
N VAL A 121 -12.83 -12.39 13.40
CA VAL A 121 -14.10 -11.73 13.08
C VAL A 121 -13.75 -10.49 12.27
N ALA A 122 -13.83 -10.60 10.94
CA ALA A 122 -13.28 -9.60 10.07
C ALA A 122 -14.33 -8.98 9.13
N LYS A 123 -14.13 -7.68 8.78
CA LYS A 123 -14.91 -6.92 7.80
C LYS A 123 -13.96 -6.25 6.81
N GLY A 124 -14.44 -6.05 5.57
CA GLY A 124 -13.73 -5.29 4.55
C GLY A 124 -14.43 -3.99 4.18
N ILE A 125 -13.68 -3.00 3.75
CA ILE A 125 -14.18 -1.78 3.09
C ILE A 125 -13.52 -1.68 1.73
N GLU A 126 -14.34 -1.58 0.66
CA GLU A 126 -13.86 -1.44 -0.71
C GLU A 126 -14.77 -0.47 -1.47
N PRO A 127 -14.29 0.73 -1.83
CA PRO A 127 -15.10 1.72 -2.52
C PRO A 127 -15.47 1.30 -3.94
N ASN A 128 -14.69 0.41 -4.54
CA ASN A 128 -14.91 -0.05 -5.87
C ASN A 128 -16.00 -1.12 -5.94
N ILE A 129 -17.15 -0.79 -6.53
CA ILE A 129 -18.32 -1.67 -6.62
C ILE A 129 -17.99 -3.03 -7.27
N GLY A 130 -17.22 -3.06 -8.36
CA GLY A 130 -16.90 -4.31 -9.06
C GLY A 130 -16.01 -5.26 -8.24
N TYR A 131 -15.15 -4.73 -7.37
CA TYR A 131 -14.31 -5.50 -6.45
C TYR A 131 -15.11 -5.92 -5.21
N ALA A 132 -15.92 -5.01 -4.64
CA ALA A 132 -16.79 -5.32 -3.51
C ALA A 132 -17.81 -6.42 -3.86
N ASP A 133 -18.47 -6.30 -5.02
CA ASP A 133 -19.43 -7.33 -5.50
C ASP A 133 -18.74 -8.66 -5.80
N TYR A 134 -17.51 -8.62 -6.35
CA TYR A 134 -16.73 -9.83 -6.56
C TYR A 134 -16.44 -10.55 -5.24
N SER A 135 -15.98 -9.83 -4.22
CA SER A 135 -15.65 -10.38 -2.90
C SER A 135 -16.89 -10.98 -2.23
N LYS A 136 -18.04 -10.29 -2.27
CA LYS A 136 -19.30 -10.80 -1.75
C LYS A 136 -19.77 -12.04 -2.50
N LYS A 137 -19.82 -11.97 -3.84
CA LYS A 137 -20.40 -13.01 -4.69
C LYS A 137 -19.58 -14.30 -4.73
N TYR A 138 -18.25 -14.19 -4.85
CA TYR A 138 -17.39 -15.35 -5.11
C TYR A 138 -16.65 -15.86 -3.88
N LEU A 139 -16.51 -15.04 -2.85
CA LEU A 139 -15.79 -15.39 -1.62
C LEU A 139 -16.68 -15.36 -0.37
N ASP A 140 -17.93 -14.90 -0.51
CA ASP A 140 -18.90 -14.79 0.61
C ASP A 140 -18.36 -13.92 1.76
N LEU A 141 -17.79 -12.74 1.42
CA LEU A 141 -17.11 -11.87 2.37
C LEU A 141 -17.98 -10.69 2.82
N PRO A 142 -17.90 -10.30 4.10
CA PRO A 142 -18.60 -9.14 4.65
C PRO A 142 -17.87 -7.83 4.26
N VAL A 143 -18.13 -7.36 3.05
CA VAL A 143 -17.49 -6.15 2.49
C VAL A 143 -18.53 -5.01 2.44
N ILE A 144 -18.16 -3.84 2.96
CA ILE A 144 -18.91 -2.59 2.87
C ILE A 144 -18.44 -1.85 1.63
N ASN A 145 -19.36 -1.58 0.68
CA ASN A 145 -19.03 -0.81 -0.51
C ASN A 145 -19.22 0.69 -0.26
N LYS A 146 -18.29 1.29 0.45
CA LYS A 146 -18.22 2.72 0.77
C LYS A 146 -16.76 3.17 0.82
N ILE A 147 -16.51 4.47 0.85
CA ILE A 147 -15.23 5.03 1.27
C ILE A 147 -15.11 4.85 2.79
N TYR A 148 -13.90 4.67 3.33
CA TYR A 148 -13.71 4.27 4.73
C TYR A 148 -14.36 5.22 5.75
N HIS A 149 -14.36 6.53 5.51
CA HIS A 149 -14.95 7.50 6.41
C HIS A 149 -16.49 7.61 6.32
N ASP A 150 -17.10 7.06 5.25
CA ASP A 150 -18.56 6.96 5.09
C ASP A 150 -19.13 5.63 5.61
N ALA A 151 -18.26 4.74 6.09
CA ALA A 151 -18.62 3.38 6.49
C ALA A 151 -19.05 3.33 7.97
N GLU A 152 -19.87 4.14 8.49
CA GLU A 152 -20.51 4.10 9.82
C GLU A 152 -19.92 3.07 10.82
N LEU A 153 -18.61 3.21 11.10
CA LEU A 153 -17.89 2.30 11.98
C LEU A 153 -17.94 2.79 13.44
N THR A 154 -18.13 1.86 14.35
CA THR A 154 -18.09 2.14 15.78
C THR A 154 -16.64 2.42 16.21
N GLU A 155 -16.41 3.46 17.01
CA GLU A 155 -15.14 3.73 17.62
C GLU A 155 -14.70 2.58 18.56
N LYS A 156 -13.39 2.38 18.70
CA LYS A 156 -12.79 1.38 19.60
C LYS A 156 -13.35 -0.03 19.43
N SER A 157 -13.64 -0.45 18.19
CA SER A 157 -14.27 -1.73 17.90
C SER A 157 -13.34 -2.78 17.29
N PHE A 158 -12.17 -2.38 16.79
CA PHE A 158 -11.24 -3.31 16.14
C PHE A 158 -9.95 -3.50 16.91
N ASP A 159 -9.48 -4.75 17.00
CA ASP A 159 -8.16 -5.09 17.51
C ASP A 159 -7.08 -4.84 16.46
N VAL A 160 -7.45 -5.01 15.18
CA VAL A 160 -6.57 -4.83 14.04
C VAL A 160 -7.25 -4.01 12.96
N VAL A 161 -6.52 -3.04 12.40
CA VAL A 161 -6.85 -2.46 11.09
C VAL A 161 -5.70 -2.78 10.14
N ASN A 162 -6.03 -3.33 8.97
CA ASN A 162 -5.07 -3.49 7.87
C ASN A 162 -5.30 -2.39 6.83
N LEU A 163 -4.20 -1.78 6.38
CA LEU A 163 -4.16 -0.73 5.36
C LEU A 163 -3.02 -1.02 4.38
N GLN A 164 -3.30 -1.75 3.31
CA GLN A 164 -2.28 -2.17 2.36
C GLN A 164 -2.43 -1.49 1.01
N ASP A 165 -1.41 -0.75 0.57
CA ASP A 165 -1.37 -0.03 -0.70
C ASP A 165 -2.61 0.90 -0.88
N VAL A 166 -2.92 1.67 0.16
CA VAL A 166 -4.06 2.60 0.22
C VAL A 166 -3.64 4.00 0.62
N LEU A 167 -2.78 4.16 1.64
CA LEU A 167 -2.44 5.47 2.21
C LEU A 167 -1.84 6.42 1.18
N GLU A 168 -1.03 5.92 0.26
CA GLU A 168 -0.40 6.70 -0.82
C GLU A 168 -1.39 7.27 -1.82
N HIS A 169 -2.60 6.73 -1.86
CA HIS A 169 -3.67 7.14 -2.77
C HIS A 169 -4.57 8.23 -2.19
N LEU A 170 -4.48 8.49 -0.90
CA LEU A 170 -5.40 9.39 -0.20
C LEU A 170 -4.91 10.84 -0.23
N PRO A 171 -5.80 11.82 -0.41
CA PRO A 171 -5.43 13.24 -0.42
C PRO A 171 -5.05 13.76 0.95
N ASP A 172 -5.57 13.16 2.03
CA ASP A 172 -5.22 13.46 3.41
C ASP A 172 -4.86 12.18 4.18
N PRO A 173 -3.58 11.79 4.17
CA PRO A 173 -3.13 10.58 4.85
C PRO A 173 -3.19 10.70 6.38
N LEU A 174 -3.05 11.90 6.96
CA LEU A 174 -3.14 12.10 8.39
C LEU A 174 -4.58 11.95 8.90
N PHE A 175 -5.56 12.45 8.14
CA PHE A 175 -6.98 12.23 8.44
C PHE A 175 -7.33 10.73 8.45
N CYS A 176 -6.87 9.97 7.45
CA CYS A 176 -7.09 8.52 7.40
C CYS A 176 -6.49 7.82 8.62
N LEU A 177 -5.24 8.11 8.95
CA LEU A 177 -4.58 7.49 10.11
C LEU A 177 -5.25 7.91 11.43
N SER A 178 -5.73 9.14 11.54
CA SER A 178 -6.49 9.62 12.71
C SER A 178 -7.83 8.90 12.84
N PHE A 179 -8.52 8.67 11.73
CA PHE A 179 -9.74 7.86 11.69
C PHE A 179 -9.46 6.42 12.15
N ILE A 180 -8.39 5.81 11.64
CA ILE A 180 -7.98 4.46 12.07
C ILE A 180 -7.66 4.42 13.56
N ASN A 181 -6.99 5.43 14.08
CA ASN A 181 -6.69 5.52 15.52
C ASN A 181 -7.99 5.52 16.35
N LYS A 182 -9.04 6.25 15.93
CA LYS A 182 -10.33 6.30 16.66
C LYS A 182 -11.04 4.95 16.69
N ILE A 183 -11.06 4.21 15.59
CA ILE A 183 -11.78 2.93 15.49
C ILE A 183 -11.02 1.76 16.12
N LEU A 184 -9.71 1.88 16.31
CA LEU A 184 -8.91 0.89 17.03
C LEU A 184 -9.22 0.92 18.53
N LYS A 185 -9.33 -0.27 19.12
CA LYS A 185 -9.38 -0.45 20.58
C LYS A 185 -8.10 0.07 21.23
N LYS A 186 -8.12 0.21 22.56
CA LYS A 186 -6.90 0.37 23.34
C LYS A 186 -5.98 -0.83 23.07
N ASP A 187 -4.70 -0.57 22.84
CA ASP A 187 -3.70 -1.58 22.45
C ASP A 187 -3.93 -2.23 21.08
N GLY A 188 -4.88 -1.73 20.31
CA GLY A 188 -5.11 -2.18 18.93
C GLY A 188 -3.93 -1.84 18.01
N ILE A 189 -3.75 -2.62 16.96
CA ILE A 189 -2.64 -2.48 16.01
C ILE A 189 -3.11 -2.09 14.60
N LEU A 190 -2.27 -1.30 13.95
CA LEU A 190 -2.36 -1.00 12.52
C LEU A 190 -1.29 -1.81 11.79
N SER A 191 -1.70 -2.64 10.84
CA SER A 191 -0.82 -3.26 9.86
C SER A 191 -0.88 -2.45 8.57
N ILE A 192 0.21 -1.78 8.23
CA ILE A 192 0.26 -0.87 7.07
C ILE A 192 1.38 -1.23 6.11
N SER A 193 1.12 -1.08 4.81
CA SER A 193 2.14 -1.17 3.76
C SER A 193 1.88 -0.12 2.70
N VAL A 194 2.94 0.52 2.24
CA VAL A 194 2.95 1.44 1.10
C VAL A 194 4.22 1.19 0.27
N PRO A 195 4.22 1.49 -1.05
CA PRO A 195 5.43 1.38 -1.86
C PRO A 195 6.55 2.28 -1.31
N ASN A 196 7.76 1.73 -1.19
CA ASN A 196 8.92 2.52 -0.77
C ASN A 196 9.57 3.22 -1.94
N ILE A 197 9.56 4.57 -1.93
CA ILE A 197 10.13 5.36 -3.03
C ILE A 197 11.67 5.21 -3.14
N GLU A 198 12.33 4.79 -2.08
CA GLU A 198 13.78 4.57 -2.12
C GLU A 198 14.16 3.30 -2.89
N PHE A 199 13.32 2.28 -2.87
CA PHE A 199 13.56 0.97 -3.49
C PHE A 199 12.69 0.71 -4.73
N TYR A 200 12.18 1.76 -5.33
CA TYR A 200 11.29 1.63 -6.48
C TYR A 200 12.05 1.07 -7.68
N ALA A 201 11.61 -0.10 -8.17
CA ALA A 201 12.22 -0.78 -9.31
C ALA A 201 11.83 -0.20 -10.68
N HIS A 202 11.07 0.89 -10.71
CA HIS A 202 10.66 1.57 -11.94
C HIS A 202 11.74 2.53 -12.43
N SER A 203 11.81 2.73 -13.75
CA SER A 203 12.69 3.73 -14.33
C SER A 203 12.30 5.15 -13.89
N PRO A 204 13.23 6.12 -13.92
CA PRO A 204 12.98 7.50 -13.49
C PRO A 204 11.75 8.15 -14.15
N ILE A 205 11.42 7.76 -15.40
CA ILE A 205 10.28 8.31 -16.14
C ILE A 205 8.95 7.58 -15.90
N THR A 206 8.95 6.47 -15.17
CA THR A 206 7.74 5.67 -14.92
C THR A 206 7.45 5.48 -13.44
N GLN A 207 8.28 6.04 -12.56
CA GLN A 207 8.14 5.86 -11.12
C GLN A 207 6.97 6.62 -10.50
N PHE A 208 6.66 7.81 -11.01
CA PHE A 208 5.53 8.61 -10.52
C PHE A 208 4.29 8.37 -11.35
N HIS A 209 3.13 8.26 -10.72
CA HIS A 209 1.86 8.22 -11.43
C HIS A 209 0.74 8.88 -10.63
N TYR A 210 -0.29 9.33 -11.34
CA TYR A 210 -1.34 10.18 -10.80
C TYR A 210 -2.07 9.58 -9.58
N ALA A 211 -2.24 8.25 -9.57
CA ALA A 211 -2.92 7.59 -8.46
C ALA A 211 -2.12 7.61 -7.15
N HIS A 212 -0.78 7.71 -7.19
CA HIS A 212 0.03 7.85 -5.98
C HIS A 212 0.20 9.33 -5.63
N VAL A 213 -0.76 9.85 -4.88
CA VAL A 213 -0.75 11.23 -4.42
C VAL A 213 0.50 11.49 -3.57
N TYR A 214 0.81 10.57 -2.68
CA TYR A 214 2.02 10.57 -1.86
C TYR A 214 2.95 9.41 -2.20
N ASN A 215 4.25 9.64 -2.04
CA ASN A 215 5.29 8.63 -2.19
C ASN A 215 6.12 8.62 -0.90
N PHE A 216 5.92 7.58 -0.11
CA PHE A 216 6.57 7.46 1.19
C PHE A 216 7.90 6.72 1.09
N ASN A 217 8.82 7.05 2.01
CA ASN A 217 9.89 6.18 2.45
C ASN A 217 9.68 5.81 3.93
N SER A 218 10.55 4.97 4.48
CA SER A 218 10.43 4.55 5.88
C SER A 218 10.42 5.72 6.86
N ALA A 219 11.23 6.75 6.63
CA ALA A 219 11.31 7.92 7.52
C ALA A 219 10.00 8.73 7.52
N THR A 220 9.46 9.05 6.35
CA THR A 220 8.22 9.83 6.22
C THR A 220 6.99 9.06 6.68
N LEU A 221 6.95 7.72 6.47
CA LEU A 221 5.87 6.90 7.00
C LEU A 221 5.90 6.81 8.53
N LYS A 222 7.09 6.61 9.13
CA LYS A 222 7.25 6.67 10.61
C LYS A 222 6.78 7.99 11.19
N ALA A 223 7.17 9.10 10.57
CA ALA A 223 6.82 10.44 11.06
C ALA A 223 5.31 10.68 11.04
N ILE A 224 4.60 10.30 9.97
CA ILE A 224 3.16 10.51 9.92
C ILE A 224 2.40 9.55 10.85
N LEU A 225 2.87 8.31 11.03
CA LEU A 225 2.32 7.37 12.00
C LEU A 225 2.48 7.89 13.43
N PHE A 226 3.66 8.45 13.76
CA PHE A 226 3.87 9.09 15.06
C PHE A 226 2.90 10.25 15.29
N LYS A 227 2.68 11.15 14.33
CA LYS A 227 1.66 12.21 14.43
C LYS A 227 0.26 11.67 14.66
N ALA A 228 -0.07 10.56 14.02
CA ALA A 228 -1.37 9.89 14.15
C ALA A 228 -1.52 9.07 15.45
N GLY A 229 -0.55 9.11 16.36
CA GLY A 229 -0.63 8.47 17.67
C GLY A 229 -0.21 7.01 17.70
N PHE A 230 0.60 6.57 16.73
CA PHE A 230 1.10 5.20 16.65
C PHE A 230 2.58 5.10 17.05
N GLU A 231 2.92 4.00 17.69
CA GLU A 231 4.27 3.52 17.96
C GLU A 231 4.58 2.31 17.07
N ILE A 232 5.76 2.30 16.47
CA ILE A 232 6.18 1.21 15.59
C ILE A 232 6.62 0.02 16.44
N LEU A 233 5.97 -1.13 16.25
CA LEU A 233 6.37 -2.40 16.88
C LEU A 233 7.36 -3.17 16.03
N ASP A 234 7.17 -3.13 14.71
CA ASP A 234 8.05 -3.81 13.76
C ASP A 234 7.97 -3.16 12.38
N LEU A 235 9.04 -3.29 11.63
CA LEU A 235 9.14 -2.70 10.30
C LEU A 235 10.03 -3.51 9.36
N ASN A 236 9.61 -3.56 8.10
CA ASN A 236 10.47 -3.96 6.99
C ASN A 236 10.79 -2.71 6.17
N ASN A 237 12.03 -2.22 6.25
CA ASN A 237 12.45 -1.00 5.57
C ASN A 237 12.37 -1.09 4.04
N HIS A 238 12.61 -2.27 3.44
CA HIS A 238 12.56 -2.43 1.98
C HIS A 238 11.13 -2.28 1.43
N SER A 239 10.15 -2.90 2.10
CA SER A 239 8.76 -2.89 1.65
C SER A 239 7.90 -1.81 2.32
N THR A 240 8.46 -0.98 3.23
CA THR A 240 7.68 -0.06 4.07
C THR A 240 6.42 -0.72 4.64
N THR A 241 6.61 -1.94 5.13
CA THR A 241 5.56 -2.71 5.82
C THR A 241 5.79 -2.59 7.30
N PHE A 242 4.82 -2.01 8.02
CA PHE A 242 4.91 -1.77 9.46
C PHE A 242 3.75 -2.42 10.19
N VAL A 243 4.03 -2.85 11.42
CA VAL A 243 3.04 -3.06 12.46
C VAL A 243 3.25 -1.96 13.49
N ALA A 244 2.19 -1.21 13.76
CA ALA A 244 2.21 -0.10 14.69
C ALA A 244 1.07 -0.21 15.69
N LYS A 245 1.33 0.16 16.95
CA LYS A 245 0.37 0.10 18.05
C LYS A 245 -0.20 1.49 18.32
N LYS A 246 -1.50 1.57 18.56
CA LYS A 246 -2.13 2.78 19.08
C LYS A 246 -1.64 3.02 20.52
N VAL A 247 -1.04 4.20 20.76
CA VAL A 247 -0.49 4.56 22.09
C VAL A 247 -1.05 5.89 22.63
N ARG A 248 -1.53 6.75 21.75
CA ARG A 248 -2.10 8.06 22.13
C ARG A 248 -3.06 8.58 21.07
N GLU A 249 -3.75 9.66 21.37
CA GLU A 249 -4.57 10.36 20.38
C GLU A 249 -3.70 11.08 19.32
N PRO A 250 -4.21 11.25 18.09
CA PRO A 250 -3.53 11.99 17.04
C PRO A 250 -3.24 13.43 17.44
N ASN A 251 -2.10 13.97 16.97
CA ASN A 251 -1.77 15.38 17.16
C ASN A 251 -1.19 15.97 15.86
N ALA A 252 -2.03 16.63 15.09
CA ALA A 252 -1.66 17.25 13.83
C ALA A 252 -0.71 18.46 13.98
N ALA A 253 -0.67 19.10 15.16
CA ALA A 253 0.19 20.25 15.42
C ALA A 253 1.68 19.88 15.62
N ILE A 254 2.00 18.60 15.83
CA ILE A 254 3.39 18.15 15.93
C ILE A 254 4.13 18.43 14.62
N ARG A 255 5.23 19.16 14.71
CA ARG A 255 6.12 19.45 13.59
C ARG A 255 7.34 18.52 13.64
N ILE A 256 7.55 17.73 12.59
CA ILE A 256 8.68 16.79 12.49
C ILE A 256 9.55 17.19 11.30
N MET A 257 10.68 17.84 11.58
CA MET A 257 11.69 18.19 10.58
C MET A 257 12.65 17.03 10.38
N MET A 258 12.98 16.71 9.13
CA MET A 258 13.89 15.63 8.74
C MET A 258 14.75 16.11 7.56
N ILE A 259 15.62 17.11 7.82
CA ILE A 259 16.44 17.75 6.78
C ILE A 259 17.37 16.75 6.10
N GLU A 260 17.96 15.82 6.86
CA GLU A 260 18.84 14.78 6.31
C GLU A 260 18.09 13.86 5.34
N ASN A 261 16.84 13.48 5.66
CA ASN A 261 15.99 12.69 4.76
C ASN A 261 15.67 13.45 3.47
N TYR A 262 15.40 14.76 3.57
CA TYR A 262 15.22 15.59 2.38
C TYR A 262 16.49 15.60 1.52
N GLN A 263 17.67 15.83 2.12
CA GLN A 263 18.94 15.90 1.42
C GLN A 263 19.26 14.59 0.69
N LEU A 264 19.09 13.46 1.39
CA LEU A 264 19.30 12.12 0.84
C LEU A 264 18.41 11.86 -0.39
N LEU A 265 17.12 12.16 -0.28
CA LEU A 265 16.19 11.95 -1.38
C LEU A 265 16.41 12.95 -2.53
N ASP A 266 16.70 14.21 -2.24
CA ASP A 266 16.99 15.24 -3.24
C ASP A 266 18.21 14.87 -4.07
N GLU A 267 19.29 14.43 -3.43
CA GLU A 267 20.49 13.94 -4.11
C GLU A 267 20.20 12.70 -4.96
N LYS A 268 19.48 11.74 -4.42
CA LYS A 268 19.06 10.55 -5.16
C LYS A 268 18.31 10.90 -6.43
N PHE A 269 17.31 11.80 -6.37
CA PHE A 269 16.51 12.17 -7.54
C PHE A 269 17.26 13.08 -8.52
N LYS A 270 18.26 13.86 -8.09
CA LYS A 270 19.15 14.60 -8.98
C LYS A 270 20.02 13.68 -9.83
N ASN A 271 20.51 12.60 -9.22
CA ASN A 271 21.47 11.68 -9.84
C ASN A 271 20.81 10.55 -10.63
N GLN A 272 19.48 10.45 -10.60
CA GLN A 272 18.75 9.46 -11.37
C GLN A 272 18.76 9.77 -12.87
N SER A 273 19.28 8.84 -13.67
CA SER A 273 19.19 8.86 -15.12
C SER A 273 18.71 7.52 -15.68
N LEU A 274 18.19 7.52 -16.91
CA LEU A 274 17.84 6.28 -17.60
C LEU A 274 19.05 5.40 -17.82
N THR A 275 20.19 6.02 -18.18
CA THR A 275 21.45 5.31 -18.41
C THR A 275 21.88 4.55 -17.17
N GLU A 276 21.89 5.21 -16.01
CA GLU A 276 22.25 4.55 -14.76
C GLU A 276 21.25 3.47 -14.36
N HIS A 277 19.95 3.67 -14.59
CA HIS A 277 18.92 2.65 -14.32
C HIS A 277 19.18 1.36 -15.11
N TYR A 278 19.50 1.46 -16.43
CA TYR A 278 19.72 0.29 -17.28
C TYR A 278 21.12 -0.33 -17.15
N LYS A 279 22.07 0.32 -16.47
CA LYS A 279 23.34 -0.29 -16.05
C LYS A 279 23.20 -1.23 -14.86
N THR A 280 22.09 -1.16 -14.11
CA THR A 280 21.84 -2.04 -12.96
C THR A 280 21.15 -3.35 -13.40
N SER A 281 21.23 -4.40 -12.58
CA SER A 281 20.50 -5.65 -12.77
C SER A 281 18.97 -5.52 -12.58
N ARG A 282 18.51 -4.46 -11.89
CA ARG A 282 17.11 -4.28 -11.48
C ARG A 282 16.06 -4.37 -12.60
N PRO A 283 16.20 -3.69 -13.76
CA PRO A 283 15.21 -3.79 -14.83
C PRO A 283 15.12 -5.18 -15.44
N TYR A 284 16.25 -5.87 -15.55
CA TYR A 284 16.35 -7.23 -16.11
C TYR A 284 15.76 -8.28 -15.14
N GLY A 285 16.13 -8.23 -13.87
CA GLY A 285 15.56 -9.10 -12.83
C GLY A 285 14.05 -8.95 -12.73
N ARG A 286 13.52 -7.71 -12.83
CA ARG A 286 12.08 -7.46 -12.90
C ARG A 286 11.42 -8.07 -14.14
N PHE A 287 12.07 -8.04 -15.29
CA PHE A 287 11.56 -8.64 -16.52
C PHE A 287 11.44 -10.16 -16.36
N PHE A 288 12.51 -10.83 -15.92
CA PHE A 288 12.49 -12.29 -15.70
C PHE A 288 11.48 -12.71 -14.63
N LYS A 289 11.40 -11.96 -13.52
CA LYS A 289 10.39 -12.20 -12.47
C LYS A 289 8.97 -12.11 -13.03
N LYS A 290 8.68 -11.15 -13.90
CA LYS A 290 7.37 -11.03 -14.55
C LYS A 290 7.08 -12.18 -15.51
N CYS A 291 8.05 -12.59 -16.33
CA CYS A 291 7.89 -13.73 -17.25
C CYS A 291 7.56 -15.00 -16.45
N TYR A 292 8.35 -15.32 -15.43
CA TYR A 292 8.09 -16.47 -14.56
C TYR A 292 6.70 -16.40 -13.92
N GLN A 293 6.38 -15.25 -13.32
CA GLN A 293 5.09 -15.02 -12.67
C GLN A 293 3.91 -15.26 -13.63
N TYR A 294 3.97 -14.72 -14.86
CA TYR A 294 2.91 -14.92 -15.85
C TYR A 294 2.78 -16.38 -16.28
N THR A 295 3.88 -17.11 -16.40
CA THR A 295 3.88 -18.54 -16.71
C THR A 295 3.19 -19.33 -15.60
N VAL A 296 3.58 -19.13 -14.34
CA VAL A 296 2.98 -19.81 -13.19
C VAL A 296 1.49 -19.48 -13.06
N GLU A 297 1.12 -18.21 -13.17
CA GLU A 297 -0.28 -17.76 -13.13
C GLU A 297 -1.12 -18.39 -14.22
N PHE A 298 -0.59 -18.46 -15.46
CA PHE A 298 -1.28 -19.05 -16.59
C PHE A 298 -1.61 -20.52 -16.33
N PHE A 299 -0.62 -21.34 -16.03
CA PHE A 299 -0.84 -22.77 -15.80
C PHE A 299 -1.73 -23.03 -14.57
N SER A 300 -1.54 -22.28 -13.48
CA SER A 300 -2.34 -22.45 -12.25
C SER A 300 -3.79 -22.10 -12.45
N THR A 301 -4.10 -21.06 -13.22
CA THR A 301 -5.47 -20.61 -13.47
C THR A 301 -6.21 -21.41 -14.57
N LEU A 302 -5.48 -22.14 -15.40
CA LEU A 302 -6.10 -23.12 -16.32
C LEU A 302 -6.73 -24.27 -15.56
N LEU A 303 -6.08 -24.73 -14.48
CA LEU A 303 -6.50 -25.89 -13.70
C LEU A 303 -7.56 -25.54 -12.65
N ILE A 304 -7.52 -24.30 -12.11
CA ILE A 304 -8.40 -23.88 -11.01
C ILE A 304 -9.17 -22.62 -11.40
N ARG A 305 -10.46 -22.76 -11.69
CA ARG A 305 -11.34 -21.67 -12.12
C ARG A 305 -12.13 -20.98 -10.97
N SER A 306 -11.97 -21.42 -9.74
CA SER A 306 -12.66 -20.86 -8.58
C SER A 306 -11.69 -20.05 -7.71
N PRO A 307 -11.97 -18.75 -7.42
CA PRO A 307 -11.14 -17.95 -6.54
C PRO A 307 -11.08 -18.52 -5.12
N LYS A 308 -12.20 -19.01 -4.61
CA LYS A 308 -12.30 -19.67 -3.30
C LYS A 308 -11.39 -20.90 -3.21
N LYS A 309 -11.41 -21.75 -4.25
CA LYS A 309 -10.54 -22.94 -4.31
C LYS A 309 -9.07 -22.58 -4.38
N ILE A 310 -8.70 -21.49 -5.09
CA ILE A 310 -7.32 -20.98 -5.08
C ILE A 310 -6.92 -20.62 -3.65
N LEU A 311 -7.71 -19.80 -2.97
CA LEU A 311 -7.41 -19.36 -1.61
C LEU A 311 -7.37 -20.52 -0.61
N ASP A 312 -8.30 -21.45 -0.68
CA ASP A 312 -8.32 -22.67 0.16
C ASP A 312 -7.04 -23.52 -0.06
N ASN A 313 -6.59 -23.66 -1.30
CA ASN A 313 -5.37 -24.39 -1.60
C ASN A 313 -4.13 -23.72 -0.97
N PHE A 314 -4.01 -22.39 -1.05
CA PHE A 314 -2.92 -21.67 -0.39
C PHE A 314 -3.03 -21.75 1.13
N TYR A 315 -4.23 -21.67 1.70
CA TYR A 315 -4.43 -21.82 3.14
C TYR A 315 -4.03 -23.20 3.65
N LYS A 316 -4.37 -24.27 2.90
CA LYS A 316 -4.04 -25.67 3.23
C LYS A 316 -2.57 -26.02 2.94
N LYS A 317 -2.01 -25.49 1.84
CA LYS A 317 -0.65 -25.82 1.34
C LYS A 317 0.49 -25.12 2.09
N LEU A 318 0.29 -24.74 3.32
CA LEU A 318 1.42 -24.41 4.21
C LEU A 318 2.45 -25.55 4.36
N SER A 319 2.26 -26.69 3.68
CA SER A 319 3.06 -27.91 3.81
C SER A 319 3.65 -28.47 2.50
N THR A 320 3.52 -27.85 1.32
CA THR A 320 3.97 -28.53 0.09
C THR A 320 4.68 -27.62 -0.93
N ILE A 321 5.81 -28.11 -1.39
CA ILE A 321 6.70 -27.88 -2.57
C ILE A 321 6.58 -26.60 -3.42
N LEU A 322 5.40 -26.08 -3.75
CA LEU A 322 5.27 -24.84 -4.56
C LEU A 322 5.69 -23.57 -3.79
N VAL A 323 5.45 -23.54 -2.48
CA VAL A 323 5.95 -22.46 -1.61
C VAL A 323 7.47 -22.50 -1.49
N LEU A 324 8.06 -23.69 -1.52
CA LEU A 324 9.52 -23.86 -1.50
C LEU A 324 10.17 -23.39 -2.81
N LEU A 325 9.53 -23.61 -3.96
CA LEU A 325 10.04 -23.15 -5.26
C LEU A 325 9.91 -21.63 -5.42
N GLU A 326 8.82 -21.01 -4.94
CA GLU A 326 8.67 -19.56 -4.94
C GLU A 326 9.68 -18.89 -4.00
N LEU A 327 9.91 -19.44 -2.79
CA LEU A 327 10.89 -18.93 -1.86
C LEU A 327 12.34 -19.10 -2.37
N GLN A 328 12.67 -20.23 -2.99
CA GLN A 328 13.99 -20.44 -3.59
C GLN A 328 14.24 -19.49 -4.78
N PHE A 329 13.22 -19.22 -5.59
CA PHE A 329 13.34 -18.29 -6.71
C PHE A 329 13.39 -16.83 -6.24
N GLU A 330 12.64 -16.47 -5.20
CA GLU A 330 12.73 -15.13 -4.59
C GLU A 330 14.10 -14.89 -3.93
N LEU A 331 14.69 -15.89 -3.29
CA LEU A 331 16.05 -15.83 -2.76
C LEU A 331 17.09 -15.69 -3.89
N MET A 332 16.93 -16.44 -4.97
CA MET A 332 17.84 -16.36 -6.12
C MET A 332 17.80 -15.01 -6.84
N ILE A 333 16.66 -14.28 -6.81
CA ILE A 333 16.54 -12.93 -7.42
C ILE A 333 16.91 -11.82 -6.42
N ALA A 334 16.87 -12.06 -5.12
CA ALA A 334 17.29 -11.10 -4.10
C ALA A 334 18.81 -10.91 -4.08
N ASP A 335 19.58 -11.88 -4.60
CA ASP A 335 21.04 -11.83 -4.75
C ASP A 335 21.49 -11.15 -6.08
N PHE A 336 20.54 -10.72 -6.90
CA PHE A 336 20.75 -9.90 -8.11
C PHE A 336 20.20 -8.47 -7.90
#